data_96b356cdaa08e5d041f1847c2855bb6d
#
_entry.id   96b356cdaa08e5d041f1847c2855bb6d
#
_cell.length_a   1.000
_cell.length_b   1.000
_cell.length_c   1.000
_cell.angle_alpha   90.00
_cell.angle_beta   90.00
_cell.angle_gamma   90.00
#
_symmetry.space_group_name_H-M   'P 1'
#
loop_
_entity.id
_entity.type
_entity.pdbx_description
1 polymer ?
#
loop_
_entity_poly.entity_id
_entity_poly.type
_entity_poly.pdbx_seq_one_letter_code
_entity_poly.pdbx_strand_id
1 'polypeptide(L)'
;RVFSGAKKLNLLDKYEEDLKIKNFDLAIDFGWFYFLTKPFFYALSWANNILGNFGLAILAITVVVKIIFFPLANKSYKSMARMRVLTPQLQQLRERFGNDRQKMNMEMMALYKREKVNPAAGCLPILVQIPVFFALYKVLFVSIEMRQAPFFGWIKDLSALDPTSIFNLFGLL
;
A
#
# COMPACT_ATOMS: atom_id res chain seq x y z
N ARG A 1 24.54 26.48 -9.52
CA ARG A 1 23.18 27.03 -9.48
C ARG A 1 22.50 26.57 -8.20
N VAL A 2 21.81 27.45 -7.49
CA VAL A 2 21.09 27.14 -6.25
C VAL A 2 19.59 27.25 -6.55
N PHE A 3 18.82 26.23 -6.17
CA PHE A 3 17.35 26.23 -6.26
C PHE A 3 16.78 26.51 -4.87
N SER A 4 15.92 27.52 -4.79
CA SER A 4 15.17 27.85 -3.59
C SER A 4 13.70 27.99 -3.98
N GLY A 5 12.88 27.03 -3.55
CA GLY A 5 11.44 27.01 -3.90
C GLY A 5 10.73 25.75 -3.41
N ALA A 6 9.39 25.72 -3.62
CA ALA A 6 8.58 24.57 -3.29
C ALA A 6 8.90 23.39 -4.21
N LYS A 7 9.14 22.22 -3.63
CA LYS A 7 9.45 20.99 -4.36
C LYS A 7 8.18 20.33 -4.92
N LYS A 8 7.51 21.02 -5.85
CA LYS A 8 6.38 20.46 -6.60
C LYS A 8 6.92 19.71 -7.81
N LEU A 9 6.46 18.48 -8.04
CA LEU A 9 6.98 17.63 -9.10
C LEU A 9 6.83 18.28 -10.48
N ASN A 10 5.64 18.78 -10.82
CA ASN A 10 5.38 19.46 -12.10
C ASN A 10 6.32 20.67 -12.34
N LEU A 11 6.72 21.35 -11.27
CA LEU A 11 7.64 22.48 -11.35
C LEU A 11 9.07 22.01 -11.58
N LEU A 12 9.46 20.91 -10.91
CA LEU A 12 10.80 20.32 -11.06
C LEU A 12 10.97 19.73 -12.47
N ASP A 13 9.98 19.00 -12.98
CA ASP A 13 9.98 18.45 -14.34
C ASP A 13 10.13 19.58 -15.38
N LYS A 14 9.39 20.69 -15.20
CA LYS A 14 9.52 21.86 -16.09
C LYS A 14 10.92 22.47 -16.02
N TYR A 15 11.50 22.60 -14.85
CA TYR A 15 12.90 23.12 -14.71
C TYR A 15 13.93 22.12 -15.24
N GLU A 16 13.67 20.82 -15.18
CA GLU A 16 14.52 19.80 -15.80
C GLU A 16 14.59 19.99 -17.32
N GLU A 17 13.44 20.23 -17.97
CA GLU A 17 13.37 20.49 -19.41
C GLU A 17 13.99 21.85 -19.78
N ASP A 18 13.60 22.93 -19.09
CA ASP A 18 14.02 24.31 -19.42
C ASP A 18 15.52 24.53 -19.18
N LEU A 19 16.07 23.96 -18.10
CA LEU A 19 17.45 24.16 -17.67
C LEU A 19 18.36 22.98 -18.06
N LYS A 20 17.84 21.93 -18.67
CA LYS A 20 18.55 20.69 -19.04
C LYS A 20 19.34 20.08 -17.86
N ILE A 21 18.76 20.10 -16.69
CA ILE A 21 19.34 19.52 -15.47
C ILE A 21 18.82 18.09 -15.35
N LYS A 22 19.68 17.10 -15.62
CA LYS A 22 19.31 15.68 -15.54
C LYS A 22 18.91 15.28 -14.10
N ASN A 23 17.82 14.53 -13.97
CA ASN A 23 17.32 13.94 -12.71
C ASN A 23 17.01 15.00 -11.64
N PHE A 24 16.47 16.15 -12.03
CA PHE A 24 16.10 17.19 -11.09
C PHE A 24 14.89 16.83 -10.23
N ASP A 25 14.06 15.90 -10.70
CA ASP A 25 12.98 15.27 -9.96
C ASP A 25 13.46 14.54 -8.69
N LEU A 26 14.71 14.06 -8.66
CA LEU A 26 15.32 13.45 -7.47
C LEU A 26 15.58 14.44 -6.31
N ALA A 27 15.33 15.75 -6.52
CA ALA A 27 15.25 16.71 -5.42
C ALA A 27 14.12 16.37 -4.43
N ILE A 28 13.13 15.59 -4.88
CA ILE A 28 12.13 14.93 -4.04
C ILE A 28 12.68 13.54 -3.69
N ASP A 29 12.77 13.24 -2.39
CA ASP A 29 13.19 11.91 -1.94
C ASP A 29 12.03 10.89 -2.08
N PHE A 30 11.99 10.18 -3.19
CA PHE A 30 11.02 9.11 -3.45
C PHE A 30 11.34 7.81 -2.69
N GLY A 31 12.53 7.71 -2.06
CA GLY A 31 12.97 6.53 -1.32
C GLY A 31 13.33 5.34 -2.22
N TRP A 32 13.51 4.17 -1.60
CA TRP A 32 13.96 2.95 -2.28
C TRP A 32 12.98 2.46 -3.37
N PHE A 33 11.68 2.69 -3.19
CA PHE A 33 10.65 2.28 -4.16
C PHE A 33 10.36 3.35 -5.22
N TYR A 34 11.39 4.09 -5.68
CA TYR A 34 11.26 5.15 -6.69
C TYR A 34 10.40 4.75 -7.90
N PHE A 35 10.65 3.54 -8.43
CA PHE A 35 9.94 3.01 -9.60
C PHE A 35 8.42 2.86 -9.38
N LEU A 36 7.98 2.74 -8.13
CA LEU A 36 6.58 2.63 -7.75
C LEU A 36 6.05 3.98 -7.23
N THR A 37 6.83 4.70 -6.46
CA THR A 37 6.47 5.98 -5.82
C THR A 37 6.21 7.06 -6.85
N LYS A 38 7.06 7.17 -7.88
CA LYS A 38 6.93 8.18 -8.95
C LYS A 38 5.62 8.02 -9.76
N PRO A 39 5.25 6.84 -10.28
CA PRO A 39 3.95 6.64 -10.93
C PRO A 39 2.75 6.94 -10.03
N PHE A 40 2.82 6.58 -8.75
CA PHE A 40 1.76 6.90 -7.79
C PHE A 40 1.60 8.40 -7.59
N PHE A 41 2.70 9.13 -7.55
CA PHE A 41 2.67 10.59 -7.42
C PHE A 41 1.97 11.24 -8.62
N TYR A 42 2.35 10.84 -9.84
CA TYR A 42 1.68 11.33 -11.06
C TYR A 42 0.20 10.95 -11.11
N ALA A 43 -0.14 9.71 -10.73
CA ALA A 43 -1.53 9.27 -10.69
C ALA A 43 -2.36 10.11 -9.71
N LEU A 44 -1.82 10.42 -8.52
CA LEU A 44 -2.48 11.27 -7.53
C LEU A 44 -2.64 12.72 -8.02
N SER A 45 -1.59 13.31 -8.60
CA SER A 45 -1.66 14.65 -9.18
C SER A 45 -2.68 14.72 -10.32
N TRP A 46 -2.71 13.71 -11.19
CA TRP A 46 -3.68 13.62 -12.28
C TRP A 46 -5.12 13.48 -11.74
N ALA A 47 -5.33 12.59 -10.78
CA ALA A 47 -6.63 12.41 -10.14
C ALA A 47 -7.09 13.68 -9.41
N ASN A 48 -6.19 14.38 -8.74
CA ASN A 48 -6.49 15.66 -8.08
C ASN A 48 -6.88 16.75 -9.08
N ASN A 49 -6.22 16.82 -10.23
CA ASN A 49 -6.58 17.79 -11.28
C ASN A 49 -7.98 17.56 -11.85
N ILE A 50 -8.46 16.29 -11.89
CA ILE A 50 -9.81 15.96 -12.37
C ILE A 50 -10.85 16.18 -11.27
N LEU A 51 -10.57 15.71 -10.06
CA LEU A 51 -11.54 15.69 -8.97
C LEU A 51 -11.59 16.99 -8.18
N GLY A 52 -10.57 17.84 -8.31
CA GLY A 52 -10.45 19.11 -7.56
C GLY A 52 -10.33 18.92 -6.05
N ASN A 53 -10.13 17.69 -5.56
CA ASN A 53 -10.04 17.36 -4.14
C ASN A 53 -9.02 16.26 -3.92
N PHE A 54 -7.97 16.56 -3.16
CA PHE A 54 -6.85 15.63 -2.95
C PHE A 54 -7.26 14.38 -2.17
N GLY A 55 -8.15 14.51 -1.20
CA GLY A 55 -8.67 13.36 -0.46
C GLY A 55 -9.49 12.41 -1.34
N LEU A 56 -10.32 12.94 -2.25
CA LEU A 56 -11.01 12.12 -3.25
C LEU A 56 -10.03 11.44 -4.21
N ALA A 57 -8.96 12.12 -4.58
CA ALA A 57 -7.91 11.53 -5.41
C ALA A 57 -7.26 10.32 -4.75
N ILE A 58 -6.95 10.41 -3.44
CA ILE A 58 -6.41 9.29 -2.66
C ILE A 58 -7.39 8.11 -2.66
N LEU A 59 -8.68 8.35 -2.40
CA LEU A 59 -9.71 7.32 -2.40
C LEU A 59 -9.84 6.67 -3.78
N ALA A 60 -9.91 7.47 -4.84
CA ALA A 60 -10.02 6.97 -6.22
C ALA A 60 -8.83 6.08 -6.60
N ILE A 61 -7.60 6.52 -6.34
CA ILE A 61 -6.40 5.71 -6.59
C ILE A 61 -6.41 4.43 -5.75
N THR A 62 -6.83 4.50 -4.50
CA THR A 62 -6.96 3.32 -3.65
C THR A 62 -7.94 2.30 -4.23
N VAL A 63 -9.09 2.74 -4.73
CA VAL A 63 -10.08 1.88 -5.39
C VAL A 63 -9.50 1.25 -6.65
N VAL A 64 -8.83 2.03 -7.50
CA VAL A 64 -8.18 1.52 -8.72
C VAL A 64 -7.14 0.44 -8.39
N VAL A 65 -6.28 0.68 -7.40
CA VAL A 65 -5.29 -0.30 -6.94
C VAL A 65 -5.98 -1.58 -6.44
N LYS A 66 -7.07 -1.47 -5.67
CA LYS A 66 -7.84 -2.63 -5.20
C LYS A 66 -8.49 -3.41 -6.35
N ILE A 67 -8.99 -2.73 -7.37
CA ILE A 67 -9.53 -3.39 -8.57
C ILE A 67 -8.43 -4.16 -9.31
N ILE A 68 -7.26 -3.57 -9.50
CA ILE A 68 -6.12 -4.22 -10.17
C ILE A 68 -5.69 -5.47 -9.41
N PHE A 69 -5.64 -5.42 -8.07
CA PHE A 69 -5.23 -6.57 -7.25
C PHE A 69 -6.39 -7.53 -6.89
N PHE A 70 -7.63 -7.22 -7.30
CA PHE A 70 -8.78 -8.05 -7.01
C PHE A 70 -8.63 -9.52 -7.47
N PRO A 71 -8.18 -9.84 -8.72
CA PRO A 71 -8.01 -11.23 -9.15
C PRO A 71 -6.99 -11.99 -8.29
N LEU A 72 -5.91 -11.31 -7.86
CA LEU A 72 -4.91 -11.89 -6.98
C LEU A 72 -5.48 -12.17 -5.58
N ALA A 73 -6.21 -11.21 -5.02
CA ALA A 73 -6.89 -11.35 -3.74
C ALA A 73 -7.90 -12.50 -3.76
N ASN A 74 -8.73 -12.59 -4.80
CA ASN A 74 -9.73 -13.64 -4.97
C ASN A 74 -9.07 -15.04 -5.03
N LYS A 75 -7.96 -15.19 -5.76
CA LYS A 75 -7.20 -16.44 -5.81
C LYS A 75 -6.65 -16.84 -4.44
N SER A 76 -6.18 -15.87 -3.68
CA SER A 76 -5.69 -16.08 -2.31
C SER A 76 -6.81 -16.47 -1.35
N TYR A 77 -7.95 -15.80 -1.38
CA TYR A 77 -9.11 -16.15 -0.55
C TYR A 77 -9.63 -17.56 -0.83
N LYS A 78 -9.66 -17.97 -2.12
CA LYS A 78 -10.02 -19.34 -2.49
C LYS A 78 -9.03 -20.38 -1.94
N SER A 79 -7.73 -20.08 -1.96
CA SER A 79 -6.70 -20.95 -1.36
C SER A 79 -6.85 -21.06 0.16
N MET A 80 -7.11 -19.91 0.81
CA MET A 80 -7.32 -19.87 2.26
C MET A 80 -8.59 -20.63 2.68
N ALA A 81 -9.67 -20.53 1.91
CA ALA A 81 -10.90 -21.28 2.15
C ALA A 81 -10.66 -22.78 2.06
N ARG A 82 -9.90 -23.26 1.06
CA ARG A 82 -9.51 -24.67 0.96
C ARG A 82 -8.66 -25.12 2.14
N MET A 83 -7.74 -24.28 2.61
CA MET A 83 -6.93 -24.56 3.78
C MET A 83 -7.77 -24.76 5.05
N ARG A 84 -8.85 -23.98 5.22
CA ARG A 84 -9.79 -24.15 6.35
C ARG A 84 -10.46 -25.51 6.36
N VAL A 85 -10.80 -26.05 5.19
CA VAL A 85 -11.39 -27.41 5.07
C VAL A 85 -10.42 -28.50 5.52
N LEU A 86 -9.11 -28.26 5.39
CA LEU A 86 -8.07 -29.21 5.81
C LEU A 86 -7.73 -29.11 7.31
N THR A 87 -8.26 -28.12 8.02
CA THR A 87 -7.98 -27.90 9.45
C THR A 87 -8.21 -29.16 10.31
N PRO A 88 -9.32 -29.93 10.18
CA PRO A 88 -9.52 -31.14 10.98
C PRO A 88 -8.48 -32.22 10.69
N GLN A 89 -8.05 -32.38 9.44
CA GLN A 89 -7.01 -33.33 9.07
C GLN A 89 -5.65 -32.90 9.65
N LEU A 90 -5.36 -31.60 9.67
CA LEU A 90 -4.15 -31.07 10.30
C LEU A 90 -4.14 -31.25 11.82
N GLN A 91 -5.29 -31.18 12.48
CA GLN A 91 -5.41 -31.48 13.90
C GLN A 91 -5.11 -32.96 14.19
N GLN A 92 -5.68 -33.88 13.42
CA GLN A 92 -5.39 -35.30 13.55
C GLN A 92 -3.91 -35.63 13.32
N LEU A 93 -3.27 -34.97 12.35
CA LEU A 93 -1.82 -35.07 12.13
C LEU A 93 -1.00 -34.60 13.34
N ARG A 94 -1.40 -33.47 13.95
CA ARG A 94 -0.76 -32.95 15.16
C ARG A 94 -0.92 -33.90 16.35
N GLU A 95 -2.07 -34.49 16.52
CA GLU A 95 -2.31 -35.49 17.59
C GLU A 95 -1.48 -36.75 17.39
N ARG A 96 -1.33 -37.22 16.15
CA ARG A 96 -0.54 -38.42 15.82
C ARG A 96 0.97 -38.22 15.94
N PHE A 97 1.48 -37.07 15.52
CA PHE A 97 2.91 -36.79 15.39
C PHE A 97 3.41 -35.67 16.31
N GLY A 98 2.64 -35.30 17.34
CA GLY A 98 2.94 -34.16 18.23
C GLY A 98 4.34 -34.17 18.84
N ASN A 99 4.94 -35.34 19.03
CA ASN A 99 6.28 -35.50 19.60
C ASN A 99 7.40 -35.48 18.54
N ASP A 100 7.07 -35.65 17.24
CA ASP A 100 8.04 -35.67 16.15
C ASP A 100 7.74 -34.56 15.15
N ARG A 101 8.32 -33.39 15.40
CA ARG A 101 8.12 -32.18 14.55
C ARG A 101 8.57 -32.39 13.11
N GLN A 102 9.60 -33.22 12.86
CA GLN A 102 10.08 -33.43 11.51
C GLN A 102 9.08 -34.25 10.69
N LYS A 103 8.59 -35.39 11.24
CA LYS A 103 7.55 -36.19 10.58
C LYS A 103 6.26 -35.41 10.41
N MET A 104 5.85 -34.65 11.41
CA MET A 104 4.66 -33.80 11.32
C MET A 104 4.78 -32.79 10.15
N ASN A 105 5.92 -32.11 10.01
CA ASN A 105 6.12 -31.15 8.91
C ASN A 105 6.14 -31.85 7.53
N MET A 106 6.77 -33.02 7.41
CA MET A 106 6.77 -33.79 6.18
C MET A 106 5.36 -34.23 5.78
N GLU A 107 4.58 -34.75 6.72
CA GLU A 107 3.20 -35.19 6.46
C GLU A 107 2.27 -34.01 6.15
N MET A 108 2.44 -32.85 6.84
CA MET A 108 1.71 -31.62 6.49
C MET A 108 2.01 -31.17 5.06
N MET A 109 3.29 -31.18 4.66
CA MET A 109 3.66 -30.81 3.29
C MET A 109 3.16 -31.80 2.26
N ALA A 110 3.16 -33.11 2.58
CA ALA A 110 2.57 -34.14 1.74
C ALA A 110 1.07 -33.98 1.58
N LEU A 111 0.36 -33.64 2.67
CA LEU A 111 -1.07 -33.33 2.65
C LEU A 111 -1.38 -32.14 1.75
N TYR A 112 -0.64 -31.03 1.90
CA TYR A 112 -0.83 -29.84 1.05
C TYR A 112 -0.57 -30.12 -0.44
N LYS A 113 0.43 -30.94 -0.75
CA LYS A 113 0.71 -31.37 -2.13
C LYS A 113 -0.40 -32.25 -2.68
N ARG A 114 -0.91 -33.21 -1.89
CA ARG A 114 -2.00 -34.12 -2.29
C ARG A 114 -3.28 -33.35 -2.60
N GLU A 115 -3.63 -32.40 -1.74
CA GLU A 115 -4.84 -31.57 -1.87
C GLU A 115 -4.64 -30.37 -2.81
N LYS A 116 -3.47 -30.23 -3.43
CA LYS A 116 -3.10 -29.13 -4.34
C LYS A 116 -3.36 -27.73 -3.74
N VAL A 117 -3.11 -27.61 -2.44
CA VAL A 117 -3.26 -26.34 -1.71
C VAL A 117 -1.88 -25.78 -1.40
N ASN A 118 -1.65 -24.52 -1.78
CA ASN A 118 -0.39 -23.84 -1.49
C ASN A 118 -0.57 -22.93 -0.26
N PRO A 119 0.09 -23.23 0.89
CA PRO A 119 -0.01 -22.40 2.08
C PRO A 119 0.53 -20.99 1.87
N ALA A 120 1.51 -20.80 1.00
CA ALA A 120 2.05 -19.47 0.68
C ALA A 120 1.06 -18.58 -0.13
N ALA A 121 0.06 -19.18 -0.77
CA ALA A 121 -0.93 -18.40 -1.52
C ALA A 121 -1.78 -17.50 -0.60
N GLY A 122 -1.94 -17.86 0.67
CA GLY A 122 -2.68 -17.06 1.66
C GLY A 122 -1.99 -15.76 2.04
N CYS A 123 -0.66 -15.72 2.09
CA CYS A 123 0.11 -14.53 2.46
C CYS A 123 0.50 -13.67 1.23
N LEU A 124 0.28 -14.14 0.01
CA LEU A 124 0.67 -13.45 -1.22
C LEU A 124 0.09 -12.03 -1.34
N PRO A 125 -1.20 -11.76 -1.01
CA PRO A 125 -1.72 -10.40 -1.05
C PRO A 125 -1.00 -9.44 -0.11
N ILE A 126 -0.57 -9.93 1.05
CA ILE A 126 0.16 -9.12 2.03
C ILE A 126 1.52 -8.72 1.45
N LEU A 127 2.26 -9.70 0.87
CA LEU A 127 3.58 -9.45 0.28
C LEU A 127 3.51 -8.42 -0.87
N VAL A 128 2.46 -8.46 -1.68
CA VAL A 128 2.25 -7.50 -2.77
C VAL A 128 1.77 -6.15 -2.24
N GLN A 129 0.95 -6.14 -1.19
CA GLN A 129 0.41 -4.93 -0.59
C GLN A 129 1.46 -4.11 0.15
N ILE A 130 2.48 -4.74 0.75
CA ILE A 130 3.53 -4.04 1.52
C ILE A 130 4.25 -2.98 0.67
N PRO A 131 4.83 -3.28 -0.52
CA PRO A 131 5.47 -2.27 -1.36
C PRO A 131 4.51 -1.16 -1.79
N VAL A 132 3.25 -1.49 -2.10
CA VAL A 132 2.22 -0.52 -2.48
C VAL A 132 1.91 0.42 -1.31
N PHE A 133 1.80 -0.12 -0.10
CA PHE A 133 1.57 0.67 1.10
C PHE A 133 2.74 1.64 1.37
N PHE A 134 3.98 1.14 1.30
CA PHE A 134 5.16 1.98 1.49
C PHE A 134 5.28 3.06 0.40
N ALA A 135 4.98 2.73 -0.86
CA ALA A 135 5.00 3.71 -1.93
C ALA A 135 3.95 4.81 -1.70
N LEU A 136 2.71 4.43 -1.37
CA LEU A 136 1.64 5.38 -1.09
C LEU A 136 1.97 6.23 0.16
N TYR A 137 2.44 5.60 1.24
CA TYR A 137 2.88 6.31 2.44
C TYR A 137 3.95 7.36 2.10
N LYS A 138 4.98 6.95 1.33
CA LYS A 138 6.07 7.86 0.94
C LYS A 138 5.56 9.02 0.08
N VAL A 139 4.66 8.74 -0.88
CA VAL A 139 4.05 9.79 -1.72
C VAL A 139 3.29 10.79 -0.86
N LEU A 140 2.44 10.32 0.05
CA LEU A 140 1.65 11.19 0.93
C LEU A 140 2.55 12.01 1.86
N PHE A 141 3.60 11.40 2.41
CA PHE A 141 4.53 12.08 3.32
C PHE A 141 5.35 13.17 2.62
N VAL A 142 5.75 12.94 1.37
CA VAL A 142 6.61 13.87 0.61
C VAL A 142 5.79 14.90 -0.18
N SER A 143 4.51 14.63 -0.42
CA SER A 143 3.63 15.51 -1.20
C SER A 143 3.34 16.82 -0.45
N ILE A 144 3.90 17.91 -0.95
CA ILE A 144 3.59 19.26 -0.46
C ILE A 144 2.14 19.66 -0.79
N GLU A 145 1.51 18.98 -1.73
CA GLU A 145 0.16 19.24 -2.22
C GLU A 145 -0.93 18.84 -1.23
N MET A 146 -0.61 17.96 -0.25
CA MET A 146 -1.49 17.62 0.85
C MET A 146 -1.64 18.73 1.89
N ARG A 147 -0.65 19.63 1.96
CA ARG A 147 -0.64 20.71 2.94
C ARG A 147 -1.77 21.69 2.65
N GLN A 148 -2.63 21.90 3.64
CA GLN A 148 -3.82 22.75 3.55
C GLN A 148 -4.83 22.30 2.47
N ALA A 149 -4.76 21.03 2.06
CA ALA A 149 -5.74 20.46 1.13
C ALA A 149 -7.03 20.11 1.89
N PRO A 150 -8.18 20.71 1.53
CA PRO A 150 -9.44 20.39 2.17
C PRO A 150 -9.99 19.03 1.69
N PHE A 151 -10.74 18.36 2.57
CA PHE A 151 -11.52 17.19 2.19
C PHE A 151 -13.02 17.51 2.28
N PHE A 152 -13.75 16.87 3.19
CA PHE A 152 -15.17 17.11 3.42
C PHE A 152 -15.45 17.40 4.90
N GLY A 153 -16.52 18.15 5.17
CA GLY A 153 -17.03 18.40 6.50
C GLY A 153 -16.03 19.21 7.35
N TRP A 154 -15.61 18.61 8.46
CA TRP A 154 -14.69 19.24 9.41
C TRP A 154 -13.22 19.10 9.04
N ILE A 155 -12.87 18.24 8.08
CA ILE A 155 -11.49 18.03 7.62
C ILE A 155 -11.14 19.16 6.64
N LYS A 156 -10.57 20.24 7.16
CA LYS A 156 -10.15 21.41 6.37
C LYS A 156 -8.72 21.32 5.87
N ASP A 157 -7.91 20.47 6.49
CA ASP A 157 -6.50 20.25 6.13
C ASP A 157 -6.13 18.78 6.36
N LEU A 158 -5.78 18.06 5.28
CA LEU A 158 -5.36 16.66 5.33
C LEU A 158 -4.00 16.44 6.03
N SER A 159 -3.23 17.50 6.23
CA SER A 159 -1.93 17.46 6.90
C SER A 159 -2.00 17.85 8.39
N ALA A 160 -3.13 18.38 8.84
CA ALA A 160 -3.35 18.76 10.23
C ALA A 160 -3.79 17.55 11.09
N LEU A 161 -3.57 17.66 12.39
CA LEU A 161 -4.10 16.71 13.35
C LEU A 161 -5.63 16.76 13.36
N ASP A 162 -6.25 15.59 13.37
CA ASP A 162 -7.72 15.49 13.44
C ASP A 162 -8.21 15.94 14.82
N PRO A 163 -9.00 17.03 14.93
CA PRO A 163 -9.54 17.50 16.21
C PRO A 163 -10.55 16.50 16.82
N THR A 164 -11.10 15.58 16.02
CA THR A 164 -12.06 14.57 16.48
C THR A 164 -11.40 13.24 16.85
N SER A 165 -10.05 13.19 16.90
CA SER A 165 -9.31 11.98 17.27
C SER A 165 -9.56 11.59 18.72
N ILE A 166 -9.76 10.29 18.96
CA ILE A 166 -9.88 9.73 20.31
C ILE A 166 -8.63 10.04 21.15
N PHE A 167 -7.45 10.13 20.52
CA PHE A 167 -6.20 10.46 21.21
C PHE A 167 -6.13 11.91 21.72
N ASN A 168 -6.92 12.81 21.14
CA ASN A 168 -7.03 14.20 21.56
C ASN A 168 -8.26 14.44 22.45
N LEU A 169 -8.91 13.37 22.95
CA LEU A 169 -10.17 13.45 23.71
C LEU A 169 -11.19 14.41 23.03
N PHE A 170 -11.34 14.27 21.71
CA PHE A 170 -12.21 15.11 20.89
C PHE A 170 -11.90 16.61 20.97
N GLY A 171 -10.61 16.97 21.11
CA GLY A 171 -10.15 18.35 21.19
C GLY A 171 -10.18 18.98 22.59
N LEU A 172 -10.21 18.14 23.64
CA LEU A 172 -10.15 18.57 25.03
C LEU A 172 -8.73 18.64 25.61
N LEU A 173 -7.72 18.15 24.85
CA LEU A 173 -6.29 18.23 25.22
C LEU A 173 -5.54 19.13 24.27
#